data_28e5026012030e241b81f787aac68b2c
#
_entry.id   28e5026012030e241b81f787aac68b2c
#
_cell.length_a   1.000
_cell.length_b   1.000
_cell.length_c   1.000
_cell.angle_alpha   90.00
_cell.angle_beta   90.00
_cell.angle_gamma   90.00
#
_symmetry.space_group_name_H-M   'P 1'
#
loop_
_entity.id
_entity.type
_entity.pdbx_description
1 polymer ?
#
loop_
_entity_poly.entity_id
_entity_poly.type
_entity_poly.pdbx_seq_one_letter_code
_entity_poly.pdbx_strand_id
1 'polypeptide(L)'
;MNTFDRNLNLDGLFKFSQISCSTQQHLKKVYSSLAMCMFLAGSGXHVVTRIFQGGLVSTLLSLGLILWLSLNLHNPATEKKRLLILSAFAFFTGTGLGPLMDLVILINPSIIPTAFLTSALIFCCFTLSALYAKRRSYLFLGGILMSLLTVLCLLPLVNLMFGSVLLMKAQLYIGLLVFCGFILFDTQLIIEKAENGDKDYIWHCVNLFTDFIAVFRKLMNDKDKKRRNDSK
;
A
#
# COMPACT_ATOMS: atom_id res chain seq x y z
N MET A 1 -20.79 -43.57 16.06
CA MET A 1 -21.31 -42.19 15.84
C MET A 1 -20.12 -41.26 15.82
N ASN A 2 -19.48 -41.11 14.64
CA ASN A 2 -18.21 -40.40 14.46
C ASN A 2 -18.48 -38.97 13.96
N THR A 3 -18.49 -38.04 14.92
CA THR A 3 -18.78 -36.63 14.67
C THR A 3 -17.52 -35.78 14.46
N PHE A 4 -16.38 -36.41 14.14
CA PHE A 4 -15.12 -35.66 14.05
C PHE A 4 -14.37 -35.81 12.71
N ASP A 5 -15.08 -36.18 11.65
CA ASP A 5 -14.50 -36.14 10.31
C ASP A 5 -14.97 -34.87 9.57
N ARG A 6 -14.69 -33.74 10.16
CA ARG A 6 -14.58 -32.52 9.38
C ARG A 6 -13.24 -32.61 8.66
N ASN A 7 -13.22 -33.31 7.56
CA ASN A 7 -12.19 -33.17 6.57
C ASN A 7 -12.22 -31.69 6.15
N LEU A 8 -11.45 -30.88 6.83
CA LEU A 8 -11.10 -29.54 6.36
C LEU A 8 -10.47 -29.78 4.99
N ASN A 9 -11.28 -29.65 3.98
CA ASN A 9 -10.87 -29.77 2.59
C ASN A 9 -9.96 -28.58 2.32
N LEU A 10 -8.66 -28.72 2.66
CA LEU A 10 -7.64 -27.70 2.43
C LEU A 10 -7.62 -27.31 0.95
N ASP A 11 -7.94 -28.26 0.07
CA ASP A 11 -8.09 -27.98 -1.37
C ASP A 11 -9.26 -27.01 -1.65
N GLY A 12 -10.30 -27.04 -0.83
CA GLY A 12 -11.42 -26.10 -0.92
C GLY A 12 -11.03 -24.71 -0.44
N LEU A 13 -10.16 -24.62 0.56
CA LEU A 13 -9.66 -23.33 1.08
C LEU A 13 -8.72 -22.65 0.10
N PHE A 14 -7.98 -23.42 -0.72
CA PHE A 14 -7.04 -22.88 -1.71
C PHE A 14 -7.62 -22.83 -3.12
N LYS A 15 -8.89 -23.23 -3.30
CA LYS A 15 -9.55 -23.13 -4.60
C LYS A 15 -10.01 -21.70 -4.84
N PHE A 16 -9.18 -20.93 -5.53
CA PHE A 16 -9.57 -19.63 -6.11
C PHE A 16 -10.54 -19.91 -7.29
N SER A 17 -11.69 -20.52 -6.98
CA SER A 17 -12.61 -21.10 -7.98
C SER A 17 -13.26 -20.05 -8.90
N GLN A 18 -13.11 -18.78 -8.58
CA GLN A 18 -13.69 -17.68 -9.37
C GLN A 18 -12.65 -16.89 -10.14
N ILE A 19 -11.38 -17.32 -10.11
CA ILE A 19 -10.26 -16.60 -10.76
C ILE A 19 -9.62 -17.55 -11.79
N SER A 20 -9.57 -17.11 -13.06
CA SER A 20 -8.97 -17.89 -14.15
C SER A 20 -7.47 -18.12 -13.94
N CYS A 21 -6.91 -19.19 -14.51
CA CYS A 21 -5.48 -19.48 -14.45
C CYS A 21 -4.62 -18.32 -14.99
N SER A 22 -5.09 -17.66 -16.05
CA SER A 22 -4.41 -16.48 -16.62
C SER A 22 -4.33 -15.35 -15.61
N THR A 23 -5.41 -15.07 -14.87
CA THR A 23 -5.45 -14.03 -13.84
C THR A 23 -4.59 -14.42 -12.65
N GLN A 24 -4.55 -15.70 -12.28
CA GLN A 24 -3.65 -16.17 -11.20
C GLN A 24 -2.18 -15.92 -11.55
N GLN A 25 -1.78 -16.20 -12.80
CA GLN A 25 -0.42 -15.93 -13.28
C GLN A 25 -0.12 -14.42 -13.28
N HIS A 26 -1.10 -13.61 -13.67
CA HIS A 26 -1.01 -12.15 -13.63
C HIS A 26 -0.80 -11.66 -12.19
N LEU A 27 -1.58 -12.17 -11.23
CA LEU A 27 -1.47 -11.81 -9.82
C LEU A 27 -0.08 -12.19 -9.26
N LYS A 28 0.48 -13.33 -9.68
CA LYS A 28 1.86 -13.70 -9.30
C LYS A 28 2.86 -12.63 -9.74
N LYS A 29 2.73 -12.11 -10.97
CA LYS A 29 3.59 -11.02 -11.48
C LYS A 29 3.39 -9.74 -10.66
N VAL A 30 2.14 -9.39 -10.34
CA VAL A 30 1.82 -8.19 -9.55
C VAL A 30 2.46 -8.29 -8.16
N TYR A 31 2.27 -9.40 -7.45
CA TYR A 31 2.78 -9.55 -6.08
C TYR A 31 4.30 -9.74 -6.02
N SER A 32 4.91 -10.37 -7.02
CA SER A 32 6.38 -10.45 -7.09
C SER A 32 7.00 -9.07 -7.36
N SER A 33 6.37 -8.26 -8.22
CA SER A 33 6.80 -6.89 -8.47
C SER A 33 6.60 -6.02 -7.21
N LEU A 34 5.51 -6.26 -6.47
CA LEU A 34 5.25 -5.57 -5.20
C LEU A 34 6.34 -5.87 -4.17
N ALA A 35 6.75 -7.15 -4.04
CA ALA A 35 7.83 -7.55 -3.14
C ALA A 35 9.16 -6.86 -3.52
N MET A 36 9.45 -6.77 -4.83
CA MET A 36 10.62 -6.04 -5.34
C MET A 36 10.54 -4.55 -4.95
N CYS A 37 9.38 -3.92 -5.14
CA CYS A 37 9.18 -2.50 -4.78
C CYS A 37 9.35 -2.28 -3.27
N MET A 38 8.84 -3.17 -2.43
CA MET A 38 8.99 -3.09 -0.98
C MET A 38 10.46 -3.19 -0.56
N PHE A 39 11.22 -4.10 -1.20
CA PHE A 39 12.65 -4.26 -0.95
C PHE A 39 13.42 -2.99 -1.37
N LEU A 40 13.11 -2.44 -2.55
CA LEU A 40 13.78 -1.22 -3.05
C LEU A 40 13.43 -0.01 -2.19
N ALA A 41 12.19 0.12 -1.74
CA ALA A 41 11.79 1.21 -0.84
C ALA A 41 12.50 1.08 0.52
N GLY A 42 12.63 -0.15 1.02
CA GLY A 42 13.39 -0.43 2.25
C GLY A 42 14.87 -0.07 2.11
N SER A 43 15.50 -0.37 0.96
CA SER A 43 16.88 0.02 0.68
C SER A 43 17.01 1.54 0.57
N GLY A 44 16.07 2.20 -0.04
CA GLY A 44 15.97 3.66 -0.06
C GLY A 44 15.95 4.28 1.34
N UNK A 45 15.28 3.76 2.08
CA UNK A 45 15.17 4.13 3.33
C UNK A 45 16.38 4.06 4.04
N HIS A 46 17.09 3.04 3.90
CA HIS A 46 18.39 2.82 4.54
C HIS A 46 19.46 3.79 4.04
N VAL A 47 19.46 4.06 2.76
CA VAL A 47 20.41 5.00 2.14
C VAL A 47 20.24 6.42 2.71
N VAL A 48 19.01 6.86 2.89
CA VAL A 48 18.73 8.23 3.37
C VAL A 48 19.19 8.41 4.82
N THR A 49 18.98 7.43 5.68
CA THR A 49 19.40 7.53 7.07
C THR A 49 20.93 7.64 7.23
N ARG A 50 21.68 7.37 6.15
CA ARG A 50 23.15 7.37 6.19
C ARG A 50 23.81 8.44 5.32
N ILE A 51 23.20 8.85 4.20
CA ILE A 51 23.92 9.59 3.16
C ILE A 51 23.23 10.90 2.75
N PHE A 52 21.90 10.95 2.71
CA PHE A 52 21.18 12.08 2.10
C PHE A 52 19.80 12.30 2.71
N GLN A 53 19.55 13.51 3.21
CA GLN A 53 18.22 13.90 3.70
C GLN A 53 17.31 14.19 2.48
N GLY A 54 16.78 13.12 1.87
CA GLY A 54 16.07 13.15 0.61
C GLY A 54 14.72 13.88 0.60
N GLY A 55 14.00 13.78 1.66
CA GLY A 55 12.72 14.48 1.95
C GLY A 55 11.90 14.90 0.73
N LEU A 56 11.77 16.21 0.57
CA LEU A 56 10.91 16.85 -0.44
C LEU A 56 11.35 16.55 -1.88
N VAL A 57 12.66 16.56 -2.12
CA VAL A 57 13.23 16.30 -3.47
C VAL A 57 12.90 14.87 -3.91
N SER A 58 13.08 13.89 -3.03
CA SER A 58 12.77 12.48 -3.33
C SER A 58 11.28 12.27 -3.58
N THR A 59 10.43 12.95 -2.81
CA THR A 59 8.97 12.90 -2.99
C THR A 59 8.58 13.48 -4.37
N LEU A 60 9.14 14.62 -4.75
CA LEU A 60 8.88 15.21 -6.06
C LEU A 60 9.38 14.33 -7.21
N LEU A 61 10.55 13.69 -7.03
CA LEU A 61 11.06 12.73 -8.02
C LEU A 61 10.14 11.51 -8.15
N SER A 62 9.64 10.97 -7.05
CA SER A 62 8.71 9.82 -7.11
C SER A 62 7.41 10.21 -7.80
N LEU A 63 6.88 11.42 -7.53
CA LEU A 63 5.68 11.93 -8.22
C LEU A 63 5.93 12.10 -9.72
N GLY A 64 7.09 12.62 -10.10
CA GLY A 64 7.48 12.75 -11.52
C GLY A 64 7.58 11.40 -12.22
N LEU A 65 8.14 10.40 -11.53
CA LEU A 65 8.29 9.05 -12.07
C LEU A 65 6.94 8.35 -12.25
N ILE A 66 6.00 8.51 -11.31
CA ILE A 66 4.66 7.92 -11.46
C ILE A 66 3.89 8.59 -12.61
N LEU A 67 4.02 9.91 -12.76
CA LEU A 67 3.44 10.63 -13.90
C LEU A 67 4.05 10.13 -15.22
N TRP A 68 5.37 9.98 -15.29
CA TRP A 68 6.04 9.44 -16.48
C TRP A 68 5.56 8.02 -16.77
N LEU A 69 5.41 7.19 -15.74
CA LEU A 69 4.92 5.81 -15.89
C LEU A 69 3.48 5.79 -16.44
N SER A 70 2.62 6.70 -15.96
CA SER A 70 1.22 6.79 -16.40
C SER A 70 1.09 7.23 -17.88
N LEU A 71 2.04 8.03 -18.35
CA LEU A 71 2.07 8.48 -19.76
C LEU A 71 2.62 7.39 -20.70
N ASN A 72 3.38 6.44 -20.20
CA ASN A 72 3.93 5.33 -20.98
C ASN A 72 2.92 4.16 -20.97
N LEU A 73 2.13 4.08 -22.03
CA LEU A 73 1.11 3.05 -22.21
C LEU A 73 1.71 1.63 -22.15
N HIS A 74 0.90 0.69 -21.71
CA HIS A 74 1.30 -0.72 -21.63
C HIS A 74 1.64 -1.25 -23.02
N ASN A 75 2.91 -1.63 -23.20
CA ASN A 75 3.42 -2.20 -24.45
C ASN A 75 4.54 -3.20 -24.11
N PRO A 76 4.45 -4.44 -24.61
CA PRO A 76 5.50 -5.44 -24.34
C PRO A 76 6.91 -4.98 -24.73
N ALA A 77 7.03 -4.13 -25.77
CA ALA A 77 8.34 -3.61 -26.21
C ALA A 77 8.98 -2.67 -25.18
N THR A 78 8.18 -1.99 -24.36
CA THR A 78 8.66 -1.02 -23.36
C THR A 78 8.60 -1.56 -21.91
N GLU A 79 8.31 -2.85 -21.74
CA GLU A 79 8.11 -3.47 -20.42
C GLU A 79 9.33 -3.27 -19.50
N LYS A 80 10.54 -3.51 -20.01
CA LYS A 80 11.79 -3.36 -19.26
C LYS A 80 12.00 -1.91 -18.80
N LYS A 81 11.72 -0.94 -19.68
CA LYS A 81 11.81 0.49 -19.37
C LYS A 81 10.81 0.86 -18.25
N ARG A 82 9.56 0.39 -18.38
CA ARG A 82 8.51 0.64 -17.38
C ARG A 82 8.86 0.00 -16.03
N LEU A 83 9.47 -1.19 -16.05
CA LEU A 83 9.92 -1.87 -14.82
C LEU A 83 11.05 -1.09 -14.13
N LEU A 84 11.97 -0.48 -14.91
CA LEU A 84 13.03 0.39 -14.37
C LEU A 84 12.42 1.65 -13.73
N ILE A 85 11.43 2.27 -14.39
CA ILE A 85 10.74 3.44 -13.86
C ILE A 85 10.02 3.07 -12.53
N LEU A 86 9.35 1.90 -12.50
CA LEU A 86 8.71 1.37 -11.29
C LEU A 86 9.72 1.19 -10.15
N SER A 87 10.89 0.61 -10.47
CA SER A 87 11.98 0.37 -9.50
C SER A 87 12.50 1.70 -8.92
N ALA A 88 12.74 2.68 -9.78
CA ALA A 88 13.17 4.02 -9.38
C ALA A 88 12.09 4.70 -8.53
N PHE A 89 10.82 4.61 -8.94
CA PHE A 89 9.67 5.14 -8.19
C PHE A 89 9.63 4.56 -6.77
N ALA A 90 9.77 3.23 -6.63
CA ALA A 90 9.75 2.56 -5.34
C ALA A 90 10.91 3.03 -4.45
N PHE A 91 12.12 3.12 -5.02
CA PHE A 91 13.32 3.58 -4.31
C PHE A 91 13.13 5.03 -3.81
N PHE A 92 12.71 5.95 -4.68
CA PHE A 92 12.52 7.36 -4.30
C PHE A 92 11.33 7.54 -3.35
N THR A 93 10.33 6.69 -3.40
CA THR A 93 9.23 6.68 -2.41
C THR A 93 9.80 6.33 -1.03
N GLY A 94 10.68 5.34 -0.96
CA GLY A 94 11.37 4.97 0.29
C GLY A 94 12.23 6.11 0.82
N THR A 95 13.05 6.73 -0.04
CA THR A 95 13.88 7.88 0.38
C THR A 95 13.03 9.08 0.81
N GLY A 96 11.83 9.25 0.24
CA GLY A 96 10.89 10.30 0.64
C GLY A 96 10.33 10.13 2.05
N LEU A 97 10.41 8.92 2.62
CA LEU A 97 10.02 8.66 4.01
C LEU A 97 11.12 9.06 5.01
N GLY A 98 12.30 9.47 4.53
CA GLY A 98 13.47 9.80 5.35
C GLY A 98 13.15 10.72 6.54
N PRO A 99 12.58 11.91 6.33
CA PRO A 99 12.29 12.82 7.45
C PRO A 99 11.39 12.21 8.53
N LEU A 100 10.42 11.37 8.15
CA LEU A 100 9.57 10.66 9.10
C LEU A 100 10.38 9.59 9.85
N MET A 101 11.25 8.88 9.16
CA MET A 101 12.13 7.88 9.77
C MET A 101 13.11 8.50 10.76
N ASP A 102 13.70 9.65 10.40
CA ASP A 102 14.62 10.36 11.29
C ASP A 102 13.93 10.74 12.61
N LEU A 103 12.71 11.28 12.53
CA LEU A 103 11.92 11.60 13.72
C LEU A 103 11.66 10.36 14.59
N VAL A 104 11.29 9.25 13.95
CA VAL A 104 10.96 7.99 14.64
C VAL A 104 12.22 7.38 15.28
N ILE A 105 13.36 7.42 14.58
CA ILE A 105 14.65 6.87 15.10
C ILE A 105 15.10 7.63 16.36
N LEU A 106 14.90 8.94 16.38
CA LEU A 106 15.23 9.77 17.56
C LEU A 106 14.43 9.37 18.81
N ILE A 107 13.23 8.85 18.63
CA ILE A 107 12.36 8.42 19.74
C ILE A 107 12.64 6.96 20.09
N ASN A 108 12.53 6.07 19.11
CA ASN A 108 12.78 4.64 19.29
C ASN A 108 12.87 3.94 17.94
N PRO A 109 14.05 3.43 17.56
CA PRO A 109 14.23 2.77 16.26
C PRO A 109 13.41 1.49 16.08
N SER A 110 12.94 0.84 17.17
CA SER A 110 12.12 -0.37 17.10
C SER A 110 10.72 -0.12 16.53
N ILE A 111 10.29 1.14 16.42
CA ILE A 111 9.00 1.50 15.82
C ILE A 111 8.97 1.11 14.34
N ILE A 112 10.08 1.26 13.62
CA ILE A 112 10.15 1.02 12.17
C ILE A 112 9.85 -0.45 11.82
N PRO A 113 10.58 -1.46 12.38
CA PRO A 113 10.25 -2.85 12.08
C PRO A 113 8.87 -3.26 12.59
N THR A 114 8.42 -2.74 13.73
CA THR A 114 7.09 -3.04 14.26
C THR A 114 6.00 -2.49 13.34
N ALA A 115 6.14 -1.26 12.86
CA ALA A 115 5.20 -0.65 11.92
C ALA A 115 5.18 -1.43 10.61
N PHE A 116 6.37 -1.85 10.11
CA PHE A 116 6.48 -2.63 8.88
C PHE A 116 5.75 -3.98 9.01
N LEU A 117 6.01 -4.72 10.09
CA LEU A 117 5.36 -6.02 10.33
C LEU A 117 3.85 -5.87 10.49
N THR A 118 3.41 -4.84 11.22
CA THR A 118 1.96 -4.57 11.39
C THR A 118 1.33 -4.22 10.04
N SER A 119 1.99 -3.38 9.23
CA SER A 119 1.50 -3.02 7.88
C SER A 119 1.42 -4.25 6.99
N ALA A 120 2.44 -5.10 7.01
CA ALA A 120 2.48 -6.34 6.22
C ALA A 120 1.36 -7.29 6.64
N LEU A 121 1.12 -7.42 7.94
CA LEU A 121 0.02 -8.26 8.48
C LEU A 121 -1.34 -7.73 8.02
N ILE A 122 -1.58 -6.43 8.19
CA ILE A 122 -2.83 -5.76 7.75
C ILE A 122 -3.02 -5.97 6.24
N PHE A 123 -1.98 -5.69 5.46
CA PHE A 123 -2.01 -5.81 4.00
C PHE A 123 -2.34 -7.26 3.59
N CYS A 124 -1.68 -8.25 4.20
CA CYS A 124 -1.95 -9.67 3.91
C CYS A 124 -3.38 -10.07 4.27
N CYS A 125 -3.88 -9.68 5.46
CA CYS A 125 -5.24 -10.00 5.90
C CYS A 125 -6.30 -9.43 4.95
N PHE A 126 -6.17 -8.15 4.59
CA PHE A 126 -7.14 -7.50 3.71
C PHE A 126 -7.04 -8.03 2.27
N THR A 127 -5.81 -8.29 1.78
CA THR A 127 -5.58 -8.90 0.46
C THR A 127 -6.23 -10.29 0.38
N LEU A 128 -5.99 -11.13 1.38
CA LEU A 128 -6.60 -12.48 1.43
C LEU A 128 -8.12 -12.40 1.50
N SER A 129 -8.65 -11.47 2.31
CA SER A 129 -10.10 -11.24 2.37
C SER A 129 -10.68 -10.89 1.00
N ALA A 130 -9.98 -10.01 0.24
CA ALA A 130 -10.43 -9.61 -1.11
C ALA A 130 -10.32 -10.76 -2.12
N LEU A 131 -9.28 -11.60 -2.01
CA LEU A 131 -9.05 -12.74 -2.92
C LEU A 131 -10.09 -13.85 -2.71
N TYR A 132 -10.51 -14.07 -1.44
CA TYR A 132 -11.49 -15.13 -1.10
C TYR A 132 -12.94 -14.66 -1.19
N ALA A 133 -13.19 -13.36 -1.23
CA ALA A 133 -14.55 -12.81 -1.36
C ALA A 133 -15.12 -13.09 -2.75
N LYS A 134 -16.44 -13.03 -2.87
CA LYS A 134 -17.11 -13.14 -4.18
C LYS A 134 -16.61 -12.03 -5.11
N ARG A 135 -16.46 -12.38 -6.37
CA ARG A 135 -16.03 -11.44 -7.41
C ARG A 135 -16.92 -10.18 -7.37
N ARG A 136 -16.29 -9.02 -7.42
CA ARG A 136 -16.93 -7.69 -7.43
C ARG A 136 -17.59 -7.28 -6.10
N SER A 137 -17.50 -8.09 -5.04
CA SER A 137 -18.21 -7.78 -3.79
C SER A 137 -17.73 -6.50 -3.11
N TYR A 138 -16.49 -6.06 -3.37
CA TYR A 138 -15.95 -4.82 -2.77
C TYR A 138 -15.87 -3.65 -3.76
N LEU A 139 -16.29 -3.82 -5.02
CA LEU A 139 -16.19 -2.74 -6.02
C LEU A 139 -17.13 -1.57 -5.72
N PHE A 140 -18.22 -1.81 -4.99
CA PHE A 140 -19.13 -0.71 -4.57
C PHE A 140 -18.45 0.29 -3.63
N LEU A 141 -17.38 -0.12 -2.95
CA LEU A 141 -16.63 0.75 -2.04
C LEU A 141 -15.93 1.90 -2.78
N GLY A 142 -15.71 1.80 -4.10
CA GLY A 142 -14.95 2.78 -4.86
C GLY A 142 -15.43 4.22 -4.67
N GLY A 143 -16.75 4.45 -4.81
CA GLY A 143 -17.33 5.78 -4.63
C GLY A 143 -17.18 6.31 -3.21
N ILE A 144 -17.43 5.45 -2.22
CA ILE A 144 -17.30 5.80 -0.80
C ILE A 144 -15.84 6.13 -0.48
N LEU A 145 -14.91 5.29 -0.92
CA LEU A 145 -13.47 5.47 -0.67
C LEU A 145 -12.94 6.75 -1.31
N MET A 146 -13.37 7.07 -2.54
CA MET A 146 -12.94 8.31 -3.23
C MET A 146 -13.48 9.54 -2.51
N SER A 147 -14.73 9.50 -2.02
CA SER A 147 -15.32 10.59 -1.22
C SER A 147 -14.53 10.79 0.09
N LEU A 148 -14.24 9.69 0.79
CA LEU A 148 -13.47 9.74 2.04
C LEU A 148 -12.03 10.22 1.80
N LEU A 149 -11.42 9.83 0.67
CA LEU A 149 -10.08 10.30 0.30
C LEU A 149 -10.08 11.83 0.09
N THR A 150 -11.12 12.36 -0.57
CA THR A 150 -11.28 13.80 -0.77
C THR A 150 -11.37 14.52 0.59
N VAL A 151 -12.17 13.98 1.53
CA VAL A 151 -12.28 14.52 2.90
C VAL A 151 -10.91 14.48 3.59
N LEU A 152 -10.18 13.36 3.47
CA LEU A 152 -8.85 13.21 4.07
C LEU A 152 -7.82 14.20 3.50
N CYS A 153 -7.96 14.59 2.24
CA CYS A 153 -7.10 15.60 1.61
C CYS A 153 -7.44 17.02 2.08
N LEU A 154 -8.72 17.29 2.37
CA LEU A 154 -9.17 18.61 2.84
C LEU A 154 -8.96 18.80 4.35
N LEU A 155 -9.03 17.73 5.16
CA LEU A 155 -8.90 17.81 6.62
C LEU A 155 -7.62 18.51 7.09
N PRO A 156 -6.42 18.27 6.52
CA PRO A 156 -5.22 18.99 6.94
C PRO A 156 -5.33 20.50 6.70
N LEU A 157 -5.95 20.92 5.57
CA LEU A 157 -6.13 22.34 5.24
C LEU A 157 -7.05 23.00 6.27
N VAL A 158 -8.14 22.35 6.63
CA VAL A 158 -9.05 22.79 7.69
C VAL A 158 -8.32 22.87 9.02
N ASN A 159 -7.51 21.84 9.34
CA ASN A 159 -6.79 21.78 10.61
C ASN A 159 -5.69 22.84 10.73
N LEU A 160 -5.17 23.38 9.62
CA LEU A 160 -4.24 24.51 9.64
C LEU A 160 -4.91 25.76 10.27
N MET A 161 -6.22 25.90 10.07
CA MET A 161 -6.99 27.04 10.63
C MET A 161 -7.35 26.82 12.11
N PHE A 162 -7.65 25.59 12.51
CA PHE A 162 -8.17 25.29 13.85
C PHE A 162 -7.13 24.74 14.83
N GLY A 163 -6.04 24.14 14.32
CA GLY A 163 -4.97 23.56 15.15
C GLY A 163 -5.42 22.48 16.11
N SER A 164 -6.47 21.72 15.76
CA SER A 164 -7.10 20.76 16.65
C SER A 164 -6.36 19.42 16.68
N VAL A 165 -5.96 18.97 17.86
CA VAL A 165 -5.37 17.64 18.09
C VAL A 165 -6.39 16.55 17.78
N LEU A 166 -7.68 16.81 18.07
CA LEU A 166 -8.77 15.85 17.80
C LEU A 166 -8.91 15.60 16.28
N LEU A 167 -8.87 16.66 15.47
CA LEU A 167 -8.93 16.54 14.01
C LEU A 167 -7.73 15.75 13.47
N MET A 168 -6.55 15.99 14.05
CA MET A 168 -5.33 15.28 13.66
C MET A 168 -5.41 13.77 13.96
N LYS A 169 -5.94 13.41 15.15
CA LYS A 169 -6.15 12.00 15.52
C LYS A 169 -7.22 11.35 14.63
N ALA A 170 -8.34 12.04 14.41
CA ALA A 170 -9.43 11.55 13.55
C ALA A 170 -8.91 11.27 12.13
N GLN A 171 -8.13 12.20 11.55
CA GLN A 171 -7.51 12.05 10.24
C GLN A 171 -6.63 10.80 10.16
N LEU A 172 -5.88 10.52 11.23
CA LEU A 172 -4.98 9.37 11.29
C LEU A 172 -5.77 8.06 11.24
N TYR A 173 -6.77 7.90 12.13
CA TYR A 173 -7.53 6.65 12.24
C TYR A 173 -8.48 6.44 11.05
N ILE A 174 -9.18 7.49 10.62
CA ILE A 174 -10.05 7.42 9.43
C ILE A 174 -9.19 7.11 8.20
N GLY A 175 -8.02 7.75 8.09
CA GLY A 175 -7.08 7.49 6.99
C GLY A 175 -6.61 6.05 6.96
N LEU A 176 -6.32 5.46 8.12
CA LEU A 176 -5.91 4.04 8.20
C LEU A 176 -7.03 3.13 7.70
N LEU A 177 -8.28 3.35 8.16
CA LEU A 177 -9.46 2.59 7.72
C LEU A 177 -9.69 2.73 6.21
N VAL A 178 -9.57 3.94 5.68
CA VAL A 178 -9.77 4.22 4.25
C VAL A 178 -8.73 3.46 3.41
N PHE A 179 -7.45 3.47 3.81
CA PHE A 179 -6.43 2.77 3.05
C PHE A 179 -6.54 1.25 3.17
N CYS A 180 -7.03 0.73 4.30
CA CYS A 180 -7.39 -0.70 4.41
C CYS A 180 -8.52 -1.03 3.42
N GLY A 181 -9.51 -0.15 3.30
CA GLY A 181 -10.59 -0.27 2.31
C GLY A 181 -10.07 -0.26 0.88
N PHE A 182 -9.06 0.58 0.59
CA PHE A 182 -8.43 0.62 -0.73
C PHE A 182 -7.73 -0.70 -1.07
N ILE A 183 -7.09 -1.36 -0.09
CA ILE A 183 -6.48 -2.69 -0.32
C ILE A 183 -7.55 -3.68 -0.82
N LEU A 184 -8.73 -3.71 -0.17
CA LEU A 184 -9.85 -4.57 -0.60
C LEU A 184 -10.31 -4.21 -2.02
N PHE A 185 -10.55 -2.93 -2.24
CA PHE A 185 -11.08 -2.40 -3.51
C PHE A 185 -10.09 -2.65 -4.65
N ASP A 186 -8.82 -2.26 -4.47
CA ASP A 186 -7.81 -2.34 -5.53
C ASP A 186 -7.49 -3.80 -5.87
N THR A 187 -7.44 -4.70 -4.86
CA THR A 187 -7.25 -6.13 -5.12
C THR A 187 -8.35 -6.68 -6.02
N GLN A 188 -9.62 -6.37 -5.72
CA GLN A 188 -10.75 -6.84 -6.53
C GLN A 188 -10.81 -6.14 -7.89
N LEU A 189 -10.44 -4.86 -7.96
CA LEU A 189 -10.37 -4.13 -9.22
C LEU A 189 -9.31 -4.73 -10.15
N ILE A 190 -8.14 -5.11 -9.61
CA ILE A 190 -7.06 -5.76 -10.36
C ILE A 190 -7.55 -7.08 -10.93
N ILE A 191 -8.25 -7.90 -10.12
CA ILE A 191 -8.81 -9.18 -10.58
C ILE A 191 -9.79 -8.93 -11.73
N GLU A 192 -10.71 -7.98 -11.57
CA GLU A 192 -11.73 -7.66 -12.57
C GLU A 192 -11.09 -7.16 -13.87
N LYS A 193 -10.12 -6.26 -13.77
CA LYS A 193 -9.38 -5.75 -14.94
C LYS A 193 -8.63 -6.87 -15.66
N ALA A 194 -7.96 -7.74 -14.90
CA ALA A 194 -7.18 -8.86 -15.47
C ALA A 194 -8.09 -9.87 -16.16
N GLU A 195 -9.27 -10.13 -15.60
CA GLU A 195 -10.29 -11.02 -16.24
C GLU A 195 -10.82 -10.40 -17.54
N ASN A 196 -10.88 -9.07 -17.60
CA ASN A 196 -11.34 -8.33 -18.80
C ASN A 196 -10.20 -8.06 -19.79
N GLY A 197 -9.00 -8.62 -19.56
CA GLY A 197 -7.89 -8.57 -20.50
C GLY A 197 -6.82 -7.52 -20.22
N ASP A 198 -6.98 -6.69 -19.18
CA ASP A 198 -5.95 -5.72 -18.79
C ASP A 198 -4.86 -6.47 -18.01
N LYS A 199 -3.71 -6.65 -18.63
CA LYS A 199 -2.58 -7.39 -18.08
C LYS A 199 -1.40 -6.46 -17.70
N ASP A 200 -1.67 -5.17 -17.44
CA ASP A 200 -0.64 -4.21 -17.02
C ASP A 200 -0.29 -4.42 -15.53
N TYR A 201 0.51 -5.47 -15.25
CA TYR A 201 0.91 -5.81 -13.88
C TYR A 201 1.75 -4.72 -13.23
N ILE A 202 2.45 -3.89 -14.01
CA ILE A 202 3.28 -2.80 -13.50
C ILE A 202 2.39 -1.72 -12.88
N TRP A 203 1.33 -1.31 -13.58
CA TRP A 203 0.39 -0.31 -13.07
C TRP A 203 -0.42 -0.86 -11.88
N HIS A 204 -0.83 -2.12 -11.95
CA HIS A 204 -1.51 -2.80 -10.84
C HIS A 204 -0.62 -2.87 -9.60
N CYS A 205 0.68 -3.10 -9.78
CA CYS A 205 1.67 -3.08 -8.70
C CYS A 205 1.77 -1.68 -8.05
N VAL A 206 1.77 -0.61 -8.86
CA VAL A 206 1.80 0.78 -8.36
C VAL A 206 0.63 1.02 -7.37
N ASN A 207 -0.57 0.58 -7.72
CA ASN A 207 -1.76 0.77 -6.88
C ASN A 207 -1.56 0.10 -5.51
N LEU A 208 -1.23 -1.19 -5.50
CA LEU A 208 -1.03 -1.95 -4.24
C LEU A 208 0.15 -1.43 -3.43
N PHE A 209 1.25 -1.03 -4.10
CA PHE A 209 2.42 -0.47 -3.43
C PHE A 209 2.06 0.85 -2.73
N THR A 210 1.30 1.70 -3.41
CA THR A 210 0.84 2.99 -2.86
C THR A 210 -0.04 2.76 -1.62
N ASP A 211 -0.95 1.78 -1.66
CA ASP A 211 -1.79 1.40 -0.52
C ASP A 211 -0.93 0.93 0.67
N PHE A 212 0.04 0.06 0.40
CA PHE A 212 0.95 -0.43 1.44
C PHE A 212 1.72 0.71 2.11
N ILE A 213 2.31 1.60 1.31
CA ILE A 213 3.09 2.74 1.81
C ILE A 213 2.20 3.69 2.63
N ALA A 214 0.94 3.90 2.20
CA ALA A 214 -0.01 4.75 2.93
C ALA A 214 -0.34 4.17 4.30
N VAL A 215 -0.62 2.86 4.39
CA VAL A 215 -0.88 2.16 5.67
C VAL A 215 0.37 2.25 6.57
N PHE A 216 1.54 1.96 6.02
CA PHE A 216 2.82 2.00 6.75
C PHE A 216 3.08 3.39 7.34
N ARG A 217 2.90 4.44 6.53
CA ARG A 217 3.10 5.84 6.95
C ARG A 217 2.12 6.21 8.08
N LYS A 218 0.85 5.80 7.98
CA LYS A 218 -0.17 6.06 9.01
C LYS A 218 0.19 5.36 10.33
N LEU A 219 0.64 4.11 10.27
CA LEU A 219 1.03 3.34 11.46
C LEU A 219 2.28 3.93 12.12
N MET A 220 3.26 4.36 11.33
CA MET A 220 4.45 5.02 11.87
C MET A 220 4.09 6.30 12.63
N ASN A 221 3.23 7.14 12.03
CA ASN A 221 2.76 8.39 12.65
C ASN A 221 1.99 8.12 13.95
N ASP A 222 1.16 7.08 14.00
CA ASP A 222 0.40 6.74 15.21
C ASP A 222 1.32 6.32 16.34
N LYS A 223 2.28 5.44 16.08
CA LYS A 223 3.21 4.93 17.07
C LYS A 223 4.14 6.03 17.59
N ASP A 224 4.58 6.94 16.70
CA ASP A 224 5.39 8.11 17.07
C ASP A 224 4.63 9.00 18.07
N LYS A 225 3.37 9.36 17.75
CA LYS A 225 2.54 10.23 18.59
C LYS A 225 2.21 9.59 19.94
N LYS A 226 1.90 8.29 19.95
CA LYS A 226 1.57 7.56 21.17
C LYS A 226 2.76 7.59 22.14
N ARG A 227 3.96 7.28 21.66
CA ARG A 227 5.17 7.27 22.50
C ARG A 227 5.54 8.65 23.03
N ARG A 228 5.38 9.70 22.22
CA ARG A 228 5.60 11.09 22.69
C ARG A 228 4.69 11.46 23.84
N ASN A 229 3.46 10.95 23.84
CA ASN A 229 2.51 11.21 24.93
C ASN A 229 2.87 10.44 26.19
N ASP A 230 3.36 9.21 26.04
CA ASP A 230 3.76 8.34 27.17
C ASP A 230 5.06 8.82 27.85
N SER A 231 5.86 9.65 27.15
CA SER A 231 7.14 10.18 27.67
C SER A 231 7.01 11.55 28.34
N LYS A 232 5.82 12.15 28.34
CA LYS A 232 5.49 13.40 29.05
C LYS A 232 4.84 13.13 30.38
#